data_3689d08bccb62a85db70e6ca2fa9bc87
#
_entry.id   3689d08bccb62a85db70e6ca2fa9bc87
#
_cell.length_a   1.000
_cell.length_b   1.000
_cell.length_c   1.000
_cell.angle_alpha   90.00
_cell.angle_beta   90.00
_cell.angle_gamma   90.00
#
_symmetry.space_group_name_H-M   'P 1'
#
loop_
_entity.id
_entity.type
_entity.pdbx_description
1 polymer ?
#
loop_
_entity_poly.entity_id
_entity_poly.type
_entity_poly.pdbx_seq_one_letter_code
_entity_poly.pdbx_strand_id
1 'polypeptide(L)'
;MRTFVLSTVFLFACAGAKPAADKPATGTAAAATASAGSLTQAERDQAVKDLEDTRRAFLASINGLSDAQFRYKPAPDRWSVAEVAEHIAVSEDTLRGMITDKIMKSPVVPGARAQVQMDDQRLRQGVLDRTTKRQAPEMLRPSGRFPTVDAVRAAFGESRDKTVAYVQTTTEDMRAHVAPHPVLQALDGYQWILLLAGHTARHTAQIEEVKADPKFPR
;
A
#
# COMPACT_ATOMS: atom_id res chain seq x y z
N MET A 1 31.97 -60.10 -33.66
CA MET A 1 31.21 -60.44 -34.85
C MET A 1 30.51 -59.18 -35.28
N ARG A 2 31.04 -58.34 -36.16
CA ARG A 2 30.97 -58.33 -37.64
C ARG A 2 29.54 -58.56 -38.12
N THR A 3 28.88 -57.48 -38.60
CA THR A 3 28.48 -57.43 -40.00
C THR A 3 28.08 -55.98 -40.38
N PHE A 4 28.80 -55.44 -41.33
CA PHE A 4 28.49 -54.25 -42.18
C PHE A 4 27.37 -54.66 -43.16
N VAL A 5 26.48 -53.74 -43.51
CA VAL A 5 25.87 -53.65 -44.83
C VAL A 5 25.74 -52.18 -45.27
N LEU A 6 26.15 -51.97 -46.46
CA LEU A 6 26.43 -50.79 -47.22
C LEU A 6 25.25 -50.38 -48.13
N SER A 7 25.15 -49.13 -48.47
CA SER A 7 24.63 -48.51 -49.72
C SER A 7 23.14 -48.47 -50.00
N THR A 8 22.57 -47.34 -50.29
CA THR A 8 22.49 -46.84 -51.67
C THR A 8 22.05 -45.37 -51.73
N VAL A 9 22.76 -44.55 -52.44
CA VAL A 9 22.49 -43.16 -52.83
C VAL A 9 21.39 -43.13 -53.87
N PHE A 10 20.41 -42.22 -53.73
CA PHE A 10 19.61 -41.71 -54.84
C PHE A 10 19.60 -40.19 -54.85
N LEU A 11 20.30 -39.62 -55.80
CA LEU A 11 20.14 -38.24 -56.24
C LEU A 11 18.81 -38.10 -57.00
N PHE A 12 17.97 -37.15 -56.63
CA PHE A 12 17.00 -36.52 -57.52
C PHE A 12 17.09 -35.01 -57.37
N ALA A 13 17.56 -34.35 -58.38
CA ALA A 13 17.49 -32.91 -58.58
C ALA A 13 16.16 -32.57 -59.25
N CYS A 14 15.41 -31.61 -58.69
CA CYS A 14 14.46 -30.80 -59.47
C CYS A 14 14.13 -29.49 -58.74
N ALA A 15 14.57 -28.43 -59.38
CA ALA A 15 13.95 -27.12 -59.62
C ALA A 15 13.13 -26.43 -58.51
N GLY A 16 13.67 -25.32 -58.03
CA GLY A 16 13.18 -23.97 -57.91
C GLY A 16 11.72 -23.73 -57.52
N ALA A 17 11.53 -23.34 -56.24
CA ALA A 17 10.51 -22.40 -55.87
C ALA A 17 11.04 -21.53 -54.71
N LYS A 18 11.09 -20.23 -54.93
CA LYS A 18 11.49 -19.22 -53.99
C LYS A 18 10.34 -19.05 -52.96
N PRO A 19 10.54 -19.23 -51.67
CA PRO A 19 9.51 -18.87 -50.72
C PRO A 19 9.51 -17.36 -50.57
N ALA A 20 8.32 -16.76 -50.59
CA ALA A 20 8.04 -15.38 -50.27
C ALA A 20 8.49 -15.08 -48.82
N ALA A 21 9.14 -13.96 -48.61
CA ALA A 21 9.51 -13.46 -47.32
C ALA A 21 8.23 -13.14 -46.50
N ASP A 22 7.96 -13.95 -45.49
CA ASP A 22 7.00 -13.65 -44.44
C ASP A 22 7.57 -12.50 -43.61
N LYS A 23 6.88 -11.39 -43.72
CA LYS A 23 7.12 -10.18 -42.91
C LYS A 23 6.71 -10.49 -41.47
N PRO A 24 7.59 -10.34 -40.46
CA PRO A 24 7.14 -10.50 -39.08
C PRO A 24 6.13 -9.40 -38.78
N ALA A 25 4.94 -9.78 -38.39
CA ALA A 25 3.95 -8.88 -37.83
C ALA A 25 4.55 -8.29 -36.54
N THR A 26 5.03 -7.07 -36.61
CA THR A 26 5.32 -6.24 -35.44
C THR A 26 4.01 -5.98 -34.73
N GLY A 27 3.66 -6.87 -33.81
CA GLY A 27 2.68 -6.59 -32.78
C GLY A 27 3.22 -5.47 -31.91
N THR A 28 2.86 -4.24 -32.26
CA THR A 28 3.05 -3.08 -31.41
C THR A 28 2.19 -3.29 -30.19
N ALA A 29 2.76 -3.87 -29.13
CA ALA A 29 2.18 -3.73 -27.80
C ALA A 29 2.14 -2.21 -27.55
N ALA A 30 0.95 -1.65 -27.54
CA ALA A 30 0.72 -0.29 -27.09
C ALA A 30 1.14 -0.23 -25.62
N ALA A 31 2.40 0.14 -25.38
CA ALA A 31 2.81 0.62 -24.08
C ALA A 31 1.92 1.85 -23.84
N ALA A 32 0.96 1.72 -22.93
CA ALA A 32 0.21 2.86 -22.43
C ALA A 32 1.26 3.86 -21.93
N THR A 33 1.47 4.93 -22.68
CA THR A 33 2.32 6.04 -22.26
C THR A 33 1.65 6.65 -21.03
N ALA A 34 2.16 6.25 -19.84
CA ALA A 34 1.85 6.99 -18.64
C ALA A 34 2.19 8.45 -18.92
N SER A 35 1.25 9.36 -18.71
CA SER A 35 1.50 10.78 -18.79
C SER A 35 2.72 11.06 -17.91
N ALA A 36 3.72 11.78 -18.44
CA ALA A 36 4.90 12.14 -17.67
C ALA A 36 4.43 12.85 -16.40
N GLY A 37 4.68 12.23 -15.22
CA GLY A 37 4.28 12.76 -13.92
C GLY A 37 3.20 11.98 -13.17
N SER A 38 2.35 11.16 -13.83
CA SER A 38 1.40 10.30 -13.11
C SER A 38 2.07 9.03 -12.56
N LEU A 39 1.46 8.42 -11.53
CA LEU A 39 1.91 7.12 -11.03
C LEU A 39 1.97 6.09 -12.16
N THR A 40 3.03 5.31 -12.20
CA THR A 40 3.09 4.12 -13.06
C THR A 40 2.01 3.12 -12.63
N GLN A 41 1.59 2.25 -13.56
CA GLN A 41 0.61 1.21 -13.21
C GLN A 41 1.10 0.31 -12.07
N ALA A 42 2.39 -0.02 -12.05
CA ALA A 42 3.00 -0.82 -10.98
C ALA A 42 2.94 -0.13 -9.61
N GLU A 43 3.20 1.18 -9.54
CA GLU A 43 3.07 1.95 -8.29
C GLU A 43 1.62 2.00 -7.83
N ARG A 44 0.69 2.22 -8.75
CA ARG A 44 -0.75 2.23 -8.46
C ARG A 44 -1.22 0.89 -7.93
N ASP A 45 -0.91 -0.20 -8.61
CA ASP A 45 -1.28 -1.55 -8.21
C ASP A 45 -0.68 -1.92 -6.84
N GLN A 46 0.57 -1.55 -6.60
CA GLN A 46 1.23 -1.78 -5.32
C GLN A 46 0.59 -0.99 -4.19
N ALA A 47 0.27 0.28 -4.40
CA ALA A 47 -0.39 1.10 -3.37
C ALA A 47 -1.80 0.57 -3.05
N VAL A 48 -2.60 0.22 -4.07
CA VAL A 48 -3.92 -0.38 -3.89
C VAL A 48 -3.81 -1.70 -3.14
N LYS A 49 -2.83 -2.54 -3.50
CA LYS A 49 -2.58 -3.79 -2.79
C LYS A 49 -2.24 -3.56 -1.32
N ASP A 50 -1.35 -2.64 -1.00
CA ASP A 50 -0.95 -2.33 0.37
C ASP A 50 -2.16 -1.80 1.19
N LEU A 51 -2.98 -0.95 0.59
CA LEU A 51 -4.20 -0.42 1.20
C LEU A 51 -5.21 -1.53 1.50
N GLU A 52 -5.45 -2.43 0.55
CA GLU A 52 -6.41 -3.53 0.71
C GLU A 52 -5.91 -4.64 1.65
N ASP A 53 -4.63 -4.96 1.62
CA ASP A 53 -4.03 -5.93 2.54
C ASP A 53 -4.15 -5.44 3.99
N THR A 54 -3.82 -4.17 4.24
CA THR A 54 -3.92 -3.57 5.58
C THR A 54 -5.36 -3.38 6.03
N ARG A 55 -6.31 -3.09 5.11
CA ARG A 55 -7.75 -3.11 5.37
C ARG A 55 -8.19 -4.46 5.90
N ARG A 56 -7.89 -5.54 5.15
CA ARG A 56 -8.29 -6.90 5.54
C ARG A 56 -7.73 -7.30 6.89
N ALA A 57 -6.44 -7.04 7.11
CA ALA A 57 -5.78 -7.35 8.37
C ALA A 57 -6.40 -6.60 9.56
N PHE A 58 -6.63 -5.29 9.42
CA PHE A 58 -7.25 -4.49 10.47
C PHE A 58 -8.68 -4.95 10.78
N LEU A 59 -9.53 -5.09 9.77
CA LEU A 59 -10.91 -5.52 9.97
C LEU A 59 -10.99 -6.93 10.58
N ALA A 60 -10.09 -7.84 10.20
CA ALA A 60 -9.98 -9.16 10.80
C ALA A 60 -9.57 -9.10 12.28
N SER A 61 -8.66 -8.19 12.64
CA SER A 61 -8.14 -8.06 14.02
C SER A 61 -9.19 -7.67 15.04
N ILE A 62 -10.25 -6.97 14.61
CA ILE A 62 -11.36 -6.51 15.48
C ILE A 62 -12.66 -7.28 15.25
N ASN A 63 -12.69 -8.22 14.31
CA ASN A 63 -13.92 -8.95 13.98
C ASN A 63 -14.34 -9.90 15.10
N GLY A 64 -15.63 -9.85 15.46
CA GLY A 64 -16.21 -10.77 16.44
C GLY A 64 -15.78 -10.53 17.89
N LEU A 65 -15.12 -9.42 18.19
CA LEU A 65 -14.76 -9.07 19.57
C LEU A 65 -16.00 -8.71 20.38
N SER A 66 -16.08 -9.25 21.59
CA SER A 66 -17.06 -8.80 22.59
C SER A 66 -16.72 -7.39 23.10
N ASP A 67 -17.68 -6.72 23.73
CA ASP A 67 -17.44 -5.40 24.35
C ASP A 67 -16.32 -5.44 25.38
N ALA A 68 -16.21 -6.50 26.17
CA ALA A 68 -15.15 -6.69 27.14
C ALA A 68 -13.77 -6.79 26.47
N GLN A 69 -13.68 -7.55 25.38
CA GLN A 69 -12.46 -7.68 24.59
C GLN A 69 -12.08 -6.36 23.90
N PHE A 70 -13.06 -5.69 23.31
CA PHE A 70 -12.84 -4.43 22.59
C PHE A 70 -12.33 -3.32 23.51
N ARG A 71 -12.87 -3.25 24.76
CA ARG A 71 -12.48 -2.23 25.74
C ARG A 71 -11.32 -2.63 26.65
N TYR A 72 -10.79 -3.84 26.49
CA TYR A 72 -9.72 -4.32 27.35
C TYR A 72 -8.45 -3.47 27.23
N LYS A 73 -7.91 -3.04 28.38
CA LYS A 73 -6.63 -2.33 28.51
C LYS A 73 -5.61 -3.22 29.24
N PRO A 74 -4.46 -3.52 28.64
CA PRO A 74 -3.44 -4.32 29.32
C PRO A 74 -2.80 -3.62 30.52
N ALA A 75 -2.80 -2.27 30.55
CA ALA A 75 -2.37 -1.43 31.65
C ALA A 75 -3.04 -0.05 31.55
N PRO A 76 -3.10 0.75 32.66
CA PRO A 76 -3.74 2.07 32.64
C PRO A 76 -3.18 3.05 31.59
N ASP A 77 -1.89 2.98 31.32
CA ASP A 77 -1.15 3.82 30.35
C ASP A 77 -1.08 3.21 28.94
N ARG A 78 -1.71 2.04 28.72
CA ARG A 78 -1.76 1.37 27.42
C ARG A 78 -3.14 1.52 26.81
N TRP A 79 -3.16 1.68 25.51
CA TRP A 79 -4.42 1.73 24.77
C TRP A 79 -5.11 0.36 24.73
N SER A 80 -6.45 0.39 24.83
CA SER A 80 -7.33 -0.75 24.56
C SER A 80 -7.38 -1.04 23.06
N VAL A 81 -7.98 -2.17 22.67
CA VAL A 81 -8.31 -2.45 21.27
C VAL A 81 -9.17 -1.33 20.67
N ALA A 82 -10.18 -0.86 21.39
CA ALA A 82 -11.07 0.23 20.96
C ALA A 82 -10.30 1.51 20.68
N GLU A 83 -9.41 1.91 21.61
CA GLU A 83 -8.59 3.12 21.46
C GLU A 83 -7.62 3.03 20.28
N VAL A 84 -7.00 1.86 20.05
CA VAL A 84 -6.14 1.66 18.88
C VAL A 84 -6.96 1.67 17.59
N ALA A 85 -8.11 1.03 17.57
CA ALA A 85 -8.99 0.98 16.39
C ALA A 85 -9.55 2.37 16.04
N GLU A 86 -9.94 3.16 17.05
CA GLU A 86 -10.32 4.57 16.86
C GLU A 86 -9.17 5.38 16.26
N HIS A 87 -7.95 5.23 16.79
CA HIS A 87 -6.78 5.91 16.28
C HIS A 87 -6.52 5.56 14.81
N ILE A 88 -6.66 4.29 14.42
CA ILE A 88 -6.53 3.87 13.01
C ILE A 88 -7.57 4.59 12.14
N ALA A 89 -8.85 4.56 12.52
CA ALA A 89 -9.92 5.15 11.72
C ALA A 89 -9.80 6.68 11.59
N VAL A 90 -9.47 7.38 12.69
CA VAL A 90 -9.24 8.83 12.66
C VAL A 90 -8.01 9.20 11.85
N SER A 91 -6.93 8.42 11.95
CA SER A 91 -5.72 8.64 11.19
C SER A 91 -5.93 8.42 9.70
N GLU A 92 -6.71 7.41 9.31
CA GLU A 92 -7.06 7.14 7.91
C GLU A 92 -7.71 8.37 7.27
N ASP A 93 -8.74 8.92 7.88
CA ASP A 93 -9.46 10.08 7.35
C ASP A 93 -8.59 11.35 7.36
N THR A 94 -7.87 11.58 8.46
CA THR A 94 -7.01 12.77 8.60
C THR A 94 -5.86 12.77 7.60
N LEU A 95 -5.16 11.64 7.44
CA LEU A 95 -4.05 11.53 6.49
C LEU A 95 -4.54 11.61 5.05
N ARG A 96 -5.67 10.95 4.72
CA ARG A 96 -6.29 11.08 3.40
C ARG A 96 -6.59 12.54 3.08
N GLY A 97 -7.28 13.26 3.96
CA GLY A 97 -7.59 14.68 3.75
C GLY A 97 -6.32 15.54 3.64
N MET A 98 -5.28 15.24 4.44
CA MET A 98 -4.00 15.93 4.30
C MET A 98 -3.36 15.69 2.93
N ILE A 99 -3.42 14.47 2.41
CA ILE A 99 -2.90 14.14 1.08
C ILE A 99 -3.70 14.87 0.01
N THR A 100 -5.02 14.67 -0.05
CA THR A 100 -5.87 15.14 -1.16
C THR A 100 -6.09 16.65 -1.15
N ASP A 101 -6.24 17.26 0.04
CA ASP A 101 -6.73 18.63 0.17
C ASP A 101 -5.61 19.63 0.49
N LYS A 102 -4.43 19.14 0.92
CA LYS A 102 -3.28 19.98 1.23
C LYS A 102 -2.07 19.67 0.37
N ILE A 103 -1.52 18.45 0.46
CA ILE A 103 -0.27 18.09 -0.23
C ILE A 103 -0.47 18.20 -1.74
N MET A 104 -1.48 17.54 -2.29
CA MET A 104 -1.74 17.55 -3.73
C MET A 104 -2.28 18.87 -4.27
N LYS A 105 -2.74 19.79 -3.41
CA LYS A 105 -3.14 21.15 -3.79
C LYS A 105 -2.03 22.18 -3.58
N SER A 106 -0.91 21.80 -2.96
CA SER A 106 0.24 22.72 -2.81
C SER A 106 0.94 22.91 -4.16
N PRO A 107 1.56 24.10 -4.37
CA PRO A 107 2.39 24.31 -5.56
C PRO A 107 3.54 23.29 -5.63
N VAL A 108 3.80 22.78 -6.83
CA VAL A 108 5.00 21.97 -7.09
C VAL A 108 6.23 22.89 -7.00
N VAL A 109 7.15 22.56 -6.10
CA VAL A 109 8.40 23.30 -5.94
C VAL A 109 9.49 22.60 -6.78
N PRO A 110 10.08 23.29 -7.78
CA PRO A 110 11.15 22.70 -8.57
C PRO A 110 12.30 22.18 -7.69
N GLY A 111 12.73 20.95 -7.91
CA GLY A 111 13.80 20.32 -7.13
C GLY A 111 13.37 19.77 -5.75
N ALA A 112 12.14 19.97 -5.28
CA ALA A 112 11.69 19.45 -3.98
C ALA A 112 11.83 17.92 -3.87
N ARG A 113 11.68 17.18 -4.98
CA ARG A 113 11.88 15.72 -5.01
C ARG A 113 13.28 15.29 -4.53
N ALA A 114 14.30 16.12 -4.72
CA ALA A 114 15.65 15.86 -4.21
C ALA A 114 15.75 15.87 -2.68
N GLN A 115 14.77 16.42 -1.97
CA GLN A 115 14.70 16.41 -0.51
C GLN A 115 14.19 15.05 0.04
N VAL A 116 13.59 14.23 -0.80
CA VAL A 116 13.12 12.89 -0.42
C VAL A 116 14.32 11.93 -0.41
N GLN A 117 14.82 11.63 0.78
CA GLN A 117 16.03 10.83 0.95
C GLN A 117 15.73 9.33 1.16
N MET A 118 14.52 9.01 1.52
CA MET A 118 14.08 7.64 1.81
C MET A 118 13.40 7.04 0.58
N ASP A 119 13.83 5.85 0.15
CA ASP A 119 13.12 5.10 -0.87
C ASP A 119 11.84 4.45 -0.30
N ASP A 120 10.97 4.00 -1.20
CA ASP A 120 9.65 3.45 -0.84
C ASP A 120 9.76 2.16 0.01
N GLN A 121 10.76 1.32 -0.26
CA GLN A 121 10.96 0.08 0.49
C GLN A 121 11.40 0.38 1.93
N ARG A 122 12.36 1.28 2.08
CA ARG A 122 12.85 1.71 3.39
C ARG A 122 11.76 2.42 4.19
N LEU A 123 10.91 3.20 3.53
CA LEU A 123 9.74 3.81 4.16
C LEU A 123 8.78 2.76 4.72
N ARG A 124 8.39 1.75 3.91
CA ARG A 124 7.51 0.66 4.37
C ARG A 124 8.08 -0.05 5.58
N GLN A 125 9.36 -0.39 5.56
CA GLN A 125 10.03 -1.04 6.70
C GLN A 125 10.08 -0.16 7.94
N GLY A 126 10.44 1.12 7.77
CA GLY A 126 10.55 2.08 8.87
C GLY A 126 9.21 2.41 9.55
N VAL A 127 8.11 2.42 8.80
CA VAL A 127 6.77 2.63 9.38
C VAL A 127 6.35 1.45 10.24
N LEU A 128 6.72 0.24 9.88
CA LEU A 128 6.39 -0.97 10.64
C LEU A 128 7.25 -1.15 11.90
N ASP A 129 8.40 -0.50 11.98
CA ASP A 129 9.28 -0.60 13.15
C ASP A 129 8.63 -0.02 14.41
N ARG A 130 8.31 -0.91 15.38
CA ARG A 130 7.66 -0.58 16.65
C ARG A 130 8.62 -0.53 17.86
N THR A 131 9.92 -0.61 17.61
CA THR A 131 10.95 -0.56 18.69
C THR A 131 10.95 0.80 19.40
N THR A 132 10.73 1.88 18.66
CA THR A 132 10.60 3.23 19.23
C THR A 132 9.12 3.58 19.43
N LYS A 133 8.73 3.77 20.70
CA LYS A 133 7.39 4.26 21.07
C LYS A 133 7.28 5.74 20.70
N ARG A 134 6.16 6.13 20.12
CA ARG A 134 5.84 7.51 19.76
C ARG A 134 4.48 7.88 20.32
N GLN A 135 4.34 9.12 20.77
CA GLN A 135 3.04 9.64 21.17
C GLN A 135 2.28 10.13 19.94
N ALA A 136 0.99 9.79 19.87
CA ALA A 136 0.12 10.32 18.84
C ALA A 136 -0.08 11.83 19.04
N PRO A 137 -0.09 12.63 17.94
CA PRO A 137 -0.56 14.00 17.99
C PRO A 137 -1.95 14.09 18.62
N GLU A 138 -2.25 15.19 19.31
CA GLU A 138 -3.50 15.34 20.05
C GLU A 138 -4.74 15.07 19.20
N MET A 139 -4.79 15.58 17.98
CA MET A 139 -5.89 15.39 17.03
C MET A 139 -6.16 13.93 16.63
N LEU A 140 -5.18 13.05 16.82
CA LEU A 140 -5.26 11.62 16.52
C LEU A 140 -5.40 10.75 17.78
N ARG A 141 -5.47 11.36 18.97
CA ARG A 141 -5.65 10.60 20.21
C ARG A 141 -7.09 10.08 20.31
N PRO A 142 -7.27 8.87 20.82
CA PRO A 142 -8.60 8.33 21.09
C PRO A 142 -9.37 9.20 22.06
N SER A 143 -10.66 9.42 21.78
CA SER A 143 -11.59 10.22 22.57
C SER A 143 -12.93 9.53 22.84
N GLY A 144 -13.08 8.27 22.42
CA GLY A 144 -14.32 7.50 22.50
C GLY A 144 -15.31 7.83 21.38
N ARG A 145 -14.82 8.32 20.25
CA ARG A 145 -15.63 8.73 19.09
C ARG A 145 -16.42 7.57 18.49
N PHE A 146 -15.88 6.36 18.54
CA PHE A 146 -16.50 5.16 17.99
C PHE A 146 -16.77 4.15 19.10
N PRO A 147 -17.99 4.11 19.65
CA PRO A 147 -18.30 3.31 20.83
C PRO A 147 -18.36 1.80 20.58
N THR A 148 -18.47 1.36 19.32
CA THR A 148 -18.62 -0.05 18.94
C THR A 148 -17.66 -0.46 17.81
N VAL A 149 -17.41 -1.76 17.68
CA VAL A 149 -16.66 -2.34 16.57
C VAL A 149 -17.27 -1.92 15.23
N ASP A 150 -18.60 -1.97 15.09
CA ASP A 150 -19.29 -1.65 13.83
C ASP A 150 -19.13 -0.15 13.46
N ALA A 151 -19.16 0.75 14.45
CA ALA A 151 -18.93 2.16 14.21
C ALA A 151 -17.51 2.43 13.67
N VAL A 152 -16.50 1.78 14.24
CA VAL A 152 -15.11 1.87 13.73
C VAL A 152 -15.02 1.30 12.32
N ARG A 153 -15.60 0.10 12.09
CA ARG A 153 -15.56 -0.57 10.78
C ARG A 153 -16.17 0.30 9.68
N ALA A 154 -17.33 0.92 9.98
CA ALA A 154 -18.02 1.80 9.03
C ALA A 154 -17.17 3.03 8.70
N ALA A 155 -16.69 3.75 9.72
CA ALA A 155 -15.89 4.98 9.53
C ALA A 155 -14.57 4.70 8.80
N PHE A 156 -13.83 3.67 9.21
CA PHE A 156 -12.60 3.28 8.54
C PHE A 156 -12.85 2.81 7.10
N GLY A 157 -13.89 1.97 6.89
CA GLY A 157 -14.24 1.45 5.57
C GLY A 157 -14.55 2.56 4.59
N GLU A 158 -15.40 3.51 4.98
CA GLU A 158 -15.77 4.66 4.13
C GLU A 158 -14.54 5.50 3.75
N SER A 159 -13.67 5.81 4.70
CA SER A 159 -12.46 6.59 4.41
C SER A 159 -11.46 5.82 3.53
N ARG A 160 -11.28 4.52 3.79
CA ARG A 160 -10.40 3.66 2.99
C ARG A 160 -10.91 3.48 1.55
N ASP A 161 -12.23 3.37 1.34
CA ASP A 161 -12.81 3.33 0.00
C ASP A 161 -12.46 4.59 -0.79
N LYS A 162 -12.55 5.77 -0.16
CA LYS A 162 -12.15 7.04 -0.77
C LYS A 162 -10.65 7.09 -1.10
N THR A 163 -9.80 6.56 -0.21
CA THR A 163 -8.35 6.49 -0.44
C THR A 163 -8.02 5.59 -1.63
N VAL A 164 -8.60 4.39 -1.68
CA VAL A 164 -8.39 3.43 -2.78
C VAL A 164 -8.87 4.02 -4.10
N ALA A 165 -10.10 4.58 -4.15
CA ALA A 165 -10.64 5.21 -5.33
C ALA A 165 -9.74 6.37 -5.83
N TYR A 166 -9.23 7.20 -4.91
CA TYR A 166 -8.31 8.28 -5.26
C TYR A 166 -7.03 7.73 -5.91
N VAL A 167 -6.39 6.73 -5.30
CA VAL A 167 -5.18 6.10 -5.85
C VAL A 167 -5.45 5.46 -7.21
N GLN A 168 -6.62 4.84 -7.40
CA GLN A 168 -6.98 4.20 -8.66
C GLN A 168 -7.20 5.18 -9.81
N THR A 169 -7.70 6.39 -9.51
CA THR A 169 -8.19 7.31 -10.54
C THR A 169 -7.36 8.58 -10.72
N THR A 170 -6.52 8.95 -9.73
CA THR A 170 -5.74 10.19 -9.83
C THR A 170 -4.80 10.19 -11.04
N THR A 171 -4.76 11.32 -11.72
CA THR A 171 -3.81 11.64 -12.79
C THR A 171 -2.74 12.65 -12.34
N GLU A 172 -2.83 13.09 -11.08
CA GLU A 172 -1.90 14.06 -10.50
C GLU A 172 -0.49 13.47 -10.35
N ASP A 173 0.53 14.30 -10.50
CA ASP A 173 1.93 13.91 -10.28
C ASP A 173 2.23 13.84 -8.78
N MET A 174 1.87 12.72 -8.16
CA MET A 174 2.07 12.52 -6.72
C MET A 174 3.56 12.57 -6.31
N ARG A 175 4.48 12.28 -7.24
CA ARG A 175 5.92 12.31 -6.96
C ARG A 175 6.48 13.74 -6.95
N ALA A 176 5.83 14.69 -7.63
CA ALA A 176 6.26 16.08 -7.66
C ALA A 176 5.84 16.87 -6.41
N HIS A 177 4.78 16.45 -5.73
CA HIS A 177 4.30 17.09 -4.50
C HIS A 177 5.00 16.52 -3.28
N VAL A 178 5.82 17.33 -2.62
CA VAL A 178 6.65 16.92 -1.46
C VAL A 178 6.24 17.72 -0.23
N ALA A 179 6.02 17.02 0.88
CA ALA A 179 5.67 17.62 2.16
C ALA A 179 6.51 17.04 3.31
N PRO A 180 6.84 17.85 4.33
CA PRO A 180 7.59 17.37 5.48
C PRO A 180 6.72 16.49 6.38
N HIS A 181 7.32 15.39 6.87
CA HIS A 181 6.76 14.58 7.95
C HIS A 181 7.60 14.75 9.22
N PRO A 182 7.00 14.95 10.41
CA PRO A 182 7.75 15.29 11.64
C PRO A 182 8.85 14.31 12.03
N VAL A 183 8.76 13.08 11.55
CA VAL A 183 9.68 11.98 11.92
C VAL A 183 10.43 11.42 10.72
N LEU A 184 9.77 11.35 9.56
CA LEU A 184 10.26 10.66 8.36
C LEU A 184 10.87 11.63 7.35
N GLN A 185 11.07 12.89 7.74
CA GLN A 185 11.59 13.96 6.89
C GLN A 185 10.65 14.28 5.71
N ALA A 186 11.18 14.60 4.55
CA ALA A 186 10.39 14.91 3.37
C ALA A 186 9.88 13.62 2.71
N LEU A 187 8.58 13.57 2.43
CA LEU A 187 7.92 12.49 1.69
C LEU A 187 7.19 13.08 0.49
N ASP A 188 7.21 12.37 -0.65
CA ASP A 188 6.34 12.72 -1.77
C ASP A 188 4.90 12.20 -1.57
N GLY A 189 3.96 12.67 -2.39
CA GLY A 189 2.54 12.31 -2.27
C GLY A 189 2.28 10.81 -2.34
N TYR A 190 3.03 10.06 -3.16
CA TYR A 190 2.93 8.60 -3.21
C TYR A 190 3.42 7.97 -1.90
N GLN A 191 4.52 8.45 -1.35
CA GLN A 191 5.04 7.98 -0.07
C GLN A 191 4.10 8.26 1.09
N TRP A 192 3.32 9.34 1.04
CA TRP A 192 2.26 9.59 2.01
C TRP A 192 1.13 8.54 1.93
N ILE A 193 0.81 8.00 0.75
CA ILE A 193 -0.10 6.85 0.61
C ILE A 193 0.51 5.58 1.23
N LEU A 194 1.79 5.32 0.97
CA LEU A 194 2.48 4.17 1.57
C LEU A 194 2.55 4.27 3.10
N LEU A 195 2.80 5.47 3.62
CA LEU A 195 2.76 5.77 5.05
C LEU A 195 1.37 5.46 5.64
N LEU A 196 0.30 5.88 4.99
CA LEU A 196 -1.08 5.65 5.44
C LEU A 196 -1.38 4.15 5.54
N ALA A 197 -1.04 3.36 4.52
CA ALA A 197 -1.19 1.91 4.56
C ALA A 197 -0.32 1.28 5.68
N GLY A 198 0.95 1.66 5.75
CA GLY A 198 1.88 1.17 6.78
C GLY A 198 1.48 1.55 8.21
N HIS A 199 0.89 2.72 8.41
CA HIS A 199 0.36 3.18 9.70
C HIS A 199 -0.77 2.25 10.19
N THR A 200 -1.69 1.88 9.30
CA THR A 200 -2.74 0.90 9.61
C THR A 200 -2.13 -0.44 10.02
N ALA A 201 -1.16 -0.96 9.26
CA ALA A 201 -0.49 -2.22 9.60
C ALA A 201 0.25 -2.16 10.94
N ARG A 202 0.98 -1.06 11.20
CA ARG A 202 1.69 -0.82 12.46
C ARG A 202 0.76 -0.91 13.68
N HIS A 203 -0.42 -0.28 13.58
CA HIS A 203 -1.39 -0.24 14.70
C HIS A 203 -2.27 -1.48 14.73
N THR A 204 -2.47 -2.19 13.63
CA THR A 204 -3.05 -3.55 13.65
C THR A 204 -2.17 -4.51 14.46
N ALA A 205 -0.84 -4.46 14.28
CA ALA A 205 0.08 -5.22 15.10
C ALA A 205 -0.03 -4.84 16.60
N GLN A 206 -0.31 -3.57 16.93
CA GLN A 206 -0.58 -3.16 18.31
C GLN A 206 -1.86 -3.78 18.87
N ILE A 207 -2.91 -3.92 18.07
CA ILE A 207 -4.13 -4.63 18.49
C ILE A 207 -3.79 -6.08 18.83
N GLU A 208 -3.01 -6.76 17.98
CA GLU A 208 -2.61 -8.15 18.23
C GLU A 208 -1.76 -8.29 19.50
N GLU A 209 -0.89 -7.29 19.81
CA GLU A 209 -0.18 -7.25 21.10
C GLU A 209 -1.12 -7.13 22.30
N VAL A 210 -2.21 -6.34 22.20
CA VAL A 210 -3.22 -6.24 23.27
C VAL A 210 -3.96 -7.57 23.43
N LYS A 211 -4.34 -8.21 22.33
CA LYS A 211 -5.02 -9.51 22.33
C LYS A 211 -4.16 -10.67 22.84
N ALA A 212 -2.84 -10.54 22.72
CA ALA A 212 -1.88 -11.52 23.23
C ALA A 212 -1.62 -11.41 24.75
N ASP A 213 -2.17 -10.40 25.41
CA ASP A 213 -2.03 -10.25 26.86
C ASP A 213 -2.64 -11.47 27.59
N PRO A 214 -1.93 -12.10 28.56
CA PRO A 214 -2.45 -13.24 29.29
C PRO A 214 -3.79 -13.00 30.02
N LYS A 215 -4.12 -11.75 30.31
CA LYS A 215 -5.38 -11.33 30.98
C LYS A 215 -6.45 -10.88 29.98
N PHE A 216 -6.21 -10.99 28.67
CA PHE A 216 -7.20 -10.62 27.67
C PHE A 216 -8.45 -11.50 27.83
N PRO A 217 -9.68 -10.93 27.87
CA PRO A 217 -10.93 -11.68 28.07
C PRO A 217 -11.11 -12.78 27.00
N ARG A 218 -11.57 -13.96 27.44
CA ARG A 218 -11.84 -15.11 26.56
C ARG A 218 -13.31 -15.18 26.18
#